data_7e311d8b30aed5212323dac5ac63c719
#
_entry.id   7e311d8b30aed5212323dac5ac63c719
#
_cell.length_a   1.000
_cell.length_b   1.000
_cell.length_c   1.000
_cell.angle_alpha   90.00
_cell.angle_beta   90.00
_cell.angle_gamma   90.00
#
_symmetry.space_group_name_H-M   'P 1'
#
loop_
_entity.id
_entity.type
_entity.pdbx_description
1 polymer ?
#
loop_
_entity_poly.entity_id
_entity_poly.type
_entity_poly.pdbx_seq_one_letter_code
_entity_poly.pdbx_strand_id
1 'polypeptide(L)'
;GEFDEVPFRRADGFVGPSINYDLKAPIANYEKENLKKAILDMLEEEKGHFTTPVFLGMNGHDISVGFPRESEIIKDAKELFDGEIEIEHTNLEKFWQDVEQYLDKSKMTVLEGERRAYLKEGKWTYLMPATISARTYLKQADFNAYTELAYIAEPLNVMAGNDCKRYLHRGWQYLISNHTHDANGGCA
;
A
#
# COMPACT_ATOMS: atom_id res chain seq x y z
N GLY A 1 -26.56 -1.26 2.92
CA GLY A 1 -25.89 -2.27 3.67
C GLY A 1 -25.00 -1.56 4.65
N GLU A 2 -25.20 -1.83 5.94
CA GLU A 2 -24.32 -1.35 6.98
C GLU A 2 -22.94 -1.91 6.67
N PHE A 3 -21.97 -1.02 6.52
CA PHE A 3 -20.58 -1.41 6.57
C PHE A 3 -20.34 -1.81 8.03
N ASP A 4 -20.29 -3.10 8.30
CA ASP A 4 -19.81 -3.58 9.58
C ASP A 4 -18.46 -2.91 9.82
N GLU A 5 -18.36 -2.21 10.93
CA GLU A 5 -17.12 -1.58 11.35
C GLU A 5 -16.07 -2.67 11.55
N VAL A 6 -15.28 -2.91 10.53
CA VAL A 6 -14.16 -3.82 10.64
C VAL A 6 -13.08 -3.09 11.39
N PRO A 7 -12.61 -3.61 12.50
CA PRO A 7 -11.48 -3.04 13.17
C PRO A 7 -10.29 -3.05 12.19
N PHE A 8 -9.92 -1.87 11.73
CA PHE A 8 -8.74 -1.72 10.89
C PHE A 8 -7.51 -1.95 11.77
N ARG A 9 -6.73 -2.96 11.42
CA ARG A 9 -5.51 -3.27 12.15
C ARG A 9 -4.40 -2.39 11.63
N ARG A 10 -3.84 -1.64 12.53
CA ARG A 10 -2.63 -0.90 12.25
C ARG A 10 -1.43 -1.83 12.40
N ALA A 11 -0.42 -1.60 11.62
CA ALA A 11 0.83 -2.35 11.67
C ALA A 11 1.61 -2.20 12.99
N ASP A 12 1.22 -1.24 13.81
CA ASP A 12 1.75 -1.02 15.15
C ASP A 12 1.11 -1.92 16.22
N GLY A 13 0.27 -2.87 15.82
CA GLY A 13 -0.40 -3.79 16.72
C GLY A 13 -1.57 -3.18 17.50
N PHE A 14 -1.87 -1.92 17.29
CA PHE A 14 -3.01 -1.29 17.94
C PHE A 14 -4.31 -1.66 17.21
N VAL A 15 -5.17 -2.37 17.88
CA VAL A 15 -6.58 -2.49 17.50
C VAL A 15 -7.25 -1.21 17.97
N GLY A 16 -7.30 -0.22 17.10
CA GLY A 16 -8.09 0.98 17.38
C GLY A 16 -9.55 0.77 17.03
N PRO A 17 -10.48 1.42 17.71
CA PRO A 17 -11.80 1.63 17.15
C PRO A 17 -11.65 2.32 15.80
N SER A 18 -12.60 2.07 14.91
CA SER A 18 -12.68 2.56 13.53
C SER A 18 -11.98 3.90 13.33
N ILE A 19 -11.23 4.01 12.23
CA ILE A 19 -10.46 5.19 11.91
C ILE A 19 -11.34 6.41 12.04
N ASN A 20 -11.12 7.11 13.09
CA ASN A 20 -11.63 8.45 13.20
C ASN A 20 -10.71 9.31 12.35
N TYR A 21 -11.19 9.77 11.19
CA TYR A 21 -10.50 10.73 10.34
C TYR A 21 -10.27 12.10 11.03
N ASP A 22 -10.57 12.17 12.32
CA ASP A 22 -10.26 13.33 13.11
C ASP A 22 -8.73 13.41 13.32
N LEU A 23 -8.10 14.22 12.47
CA LEU A 23 -6.68 14.57 12.58
C LEU A 23 -6.31 15.19 13.94
N LYS A 24 -7.31 15.50 14.77
CA LYS A 24 -7.17 15.95 16.15
C LYS A 24 -7.33 14.83 17.17
N ALA A 25 -7.74 13.64 16.72
CA ALA A 25 -7.73 12.49 17.63
C ALA A 25 -6.32 12.37 18.19
N PRO A 26 -6.14 12.47 19.50
CA PRO A 26 -4.80 12.40 20.06
C PRO A 26 -4.21 11.07 19.59
N ILE A 27 -3.01 11.15 19.10
CA ILE A 27 -2.06 10.06 18.93
C ILE A 27 -1.80 9.47 20.33
N ALA A 28 -2.84 9.39 21.08
CA ALA A 28 -2.84 9.24 22.47
C ALA A 28 -3.45 7.93 22.77
N ASN A 29 -2.88 6.98 22.97
CA ASN A 29 -3.14 5.85 23.87
C ASN A 29 -2.13 4.74 23.59
N TYR A 30 -0.89 5.15 23.20
CA TYR A 30 0.20 4.22 23.28
C TYR A 30 0.52 4.00 24.77
N GLU A 31 0.27 2.80 25.25
CA GLU A 31 0.64 2.33 26.57
C GLU A 31 1.55 1.13 26.39
N LYS A 32 2.80 1.26 26.82
CA LYS A 32 3.84 0.22 26.70
C LYS A 32 3.38 -1.12 27.28
N GLU A 33 2.61 -1.07 28.36
CA GLU A 33 2.07 -2.25 29.03
C GLU A 33 1.16 -3.10 28.16
N ASN A 34 0.48 -2.48 27.19
CA ASN A 34 -0.44 -3.18 26.29
C ASN A 34 0.24 -3.66 25.00
N LEU A 35 1.45 -3.17 24.69
CA LEU A 35 2.12 -3.41 23.42
C LEU A 35 2.41 -4.88 23.15
N LYS A 36 2.99 -5.59 24.14
CA LYS A 36 3.33 -7.02 23.98
C LYS A 36 2.08 -7.85 23.68
N LYS A 37 1.01 -7.59 24.41
CA LYS A 37 -0.27 -8.28 24.19
C LYS A 37 -0.84 -7.96 22.80
N ALA A 38 -0.84 -6.72 22.39
CA ALA A 38 -1.38 -6.32 21.09
C ALA A 38 -0.63 -6.98 19.92
N ILE A 39 0.71 -7.07 20.01
CA ILE A 39 1.52 -7.76 19.00
C ILE A 39 1.23 -9.27 18.98
N LEU A 40 1.14 -9.91 20.15
CA LEU A 40 0.84 -11.34 20.22
C LEU A 40 -0.56 -11.66 19.71
N ASP A 41 -1.57 -10.86 20.05
CA ASP A 41 -2.93 -11.03 19.55
C ASP A 41 -2.95 -10.92 18.02
N MET A 42 -2.26 -9.92 17.45
CA MET A 42 -2.15 -9.76 16.00
C MET A 42 -1.48 -10.97 15.32
N LEU A 43 -0.37 -11.46 15.88
CA LEU A 43 0.33 -12.62 15.34
C LEU A 43 -0.54 -13.89 15.42
N GLU A 44 -1.27 -14.10 16.50
CA GLU A 44 -2.15 -15.27 16.64
C GLU A 44 -3.32 -15.22 15.65
N GLU A 45 -3.90 -14.06 15.42
CA GLU A 45 -4.98 -13.89 14.45
C GLU A 45 -4.53 -14.11 13.01
N GLU A 46 -3.29 -13.74 12.68
CA GLU A 46 -2.72 -13.88 11.33
C GLU A 46 -1.99 -15.21 11.10
N LYS A 47 -1.78 -16.01 12.12
CA LYS A 47 -0.99 -17.24 12.10
C LYS A 47 -1.34 -18.23 10.99
N GLY A 48 -2.61 -18.28 10.60
CA GLY A 48 -3.08 -19.14 9.50
C GLY A 48 -2.78 -18.61 8.10
N HIS A 49 -2.36 -17.36 7.98
CA HIS A 49 -2.15 -16.68 6.70
C HIS A 49 -0.67 -16.65 6.28
N PHE A 50 0.24 -17.02 7.15
CA PHE A 50 1.68 -17.03 6.88
C PHE A 50 2.22 -18.44 6.78
N THR A 51 3.04 -18.66 5.74
CA THR A 51 3.74 -19.93 5.49
C THR A 51 5.21 -19.86 5.87
N THR A 52 5.67 -18.68 6.29
CA THR A 52 7.06 -18.41 6.72
C THR A 52 7.05 -17.83 8.12
N PRO A 53 8.16 -17.89 8.86
CA PRO A 53 8.26 -17.26 10.19
C PRO A 53 8.42 -15.73 10.13
N VAL A 54 8.36 -15.13 8.95
CA VAL A 54 8.51 -13.69 8.74
C VAL A 54 7.14 -13.06 8.54
N PHE A 55 6.80 -12.11 9.41
CA PHE A 55 5.55 -11.37 9.39
C PHE A 55 5.80 -9.91 9.00
N LEU A 56 4.96 -9.35 8.14
CA LEU A 56 5.00 -7.93 7.77
C LEU A 56 3.88 -7.15 8.44
N GLY A 57 4.23 -6.32 9.41
CA GLY A 57 3.33 -5.31 9.93
C GLY A 57 3.37 -4.06 9.03
N MET A 58 2.35 -3.83 8.23
CA MET A 58 2.24 -2.62 7.42
C MET A 58 1.86 -1.43 8.30
N ASN A 59 2.60 -0.33 8.18
CA ASN A 59 2.30 0.91 8.88
C ASN A 59 1.87 1.99 7.89
N GLY A 60 0.77 2.63 8.18
CA GLY A 60 0.22 3.70 7.37
C GLY A 60 -1.24 3.46 6.99
N HIS A 61 -1.88 4.53 6.60
CA HIS A 61 -3.26 4.54 6.17
C HIS A 61 -3.49 5.73 5.23
N ASP A 62 -4.51 5.64 4.38
CA ASP A 62 -4.94 6.76 3.55
C ASP A 62 -5.15 8.02 4.38
N ILE A 63 -4.63 9.15 3.92
CA ILE A 63 -4.80 10.46 4.55
C ILE A 63 -4.23 10.52 5.97
N SER A 64 -3.39 9.57 6.37
CA SER A 64 -2.72 9.61 7.67
C SER A 64 -1.35 10.27 7.57
N VAL A 65 -0.97 10.97 8.63
CA VAL A 65 0.40 11.43 8.82
C VAL A 65 1.22 10.34 9.52
N GLY A 66 2.53 10.35 9.35
CA GLY A 66 3.42 9.45 10.08
C GLY A 66 3.20 9.56 11.60
N PHE A 67 3.32 8.45 12.29
CA PHE A 67 3.14 8.41 13.74
C PHE A 67 4.40 8.91 14.46
N PRO A 68 4.37 10.02 15.22
CA PRO A 68 5.57 10.63 15.77
C PRO A 68 6.35 9.77 16.76
N ARG A 69 5.68 8.79 17.39
CA ARG A 69 6.28 7.88 18.37
C ARG A 69 6.60 6.49 17.83
N GLU A 70 6.60 6.32 16.53
CA GLU A 70 6.86 5.01 15.89
C GLU A 70 8.19 4.39 16.31
N SER A 71 9.25 5.19 16.30
CA SER A 71 10.58 4.75 16.72
C SER A 71 10.62 4.30 18.19
N GLU A 72 9.85 4.96 19.05
CA GLU A 72 9.72 4.60 20.46
C GLU A 72 8.97 3.27 20.60
N ILE A 73 7.87 3.09 19.87
CA ILE A 73 7.11 1.84 19.88
C ILE A 73 7.97 0.66 19.44
N ILE A 74 8.73 0.82 18.36
CA ILE A 74 9.63 -0.23 17.87
C ILE A 74 10.69 -0.58 18.91
N LYS A 75 11.26 0.43 19.55
CA LYS A 75 12.23 0.23 20.63
C LYS A 75 11.61 -0.52 21.80
N ASP A 76 10.46 -0.09 22.27
CA ASP A 76 9.75 -0.71 23.38
C ASP A 76 9.34 -2.15 23.06
N ALA A 77 8.92 -2.42 21.82
CA ALA A 77 8.60 -3.76 21.37
C ALA A 77 9.83 -4.68 21.42
N LYS A 78 10.99 -4.22 20.95
CA LYS A 78 12.25 -4.98 21.05
C LYS A 78 12.61 -5.30 22.50
N GLU A 79 12.48 -4.34 23.40
CA GLU A 79 12.73 -4.53 24.82
C GLU A 79 11.76 -5.54 25.45
N LEU A 80 10.47 -5.46 25.13
CA LEU A 80 9.44 -6.33 25.71
C LEU A 80 9.53 -7.79 25.26
N PHE A 81 10.04 -8.04 24.06
CA PHE A 81 10.21 -9.39 23.54
C PHE A 81 11.59 -10.00 23.84
N ASP A 82 12.58 -9.18 24.19
CA ASP A 82 13.92 -9.63 24.62
C ASP A 82 14.53 -10.77 23.77
N GLY A 83 14.33 -10.69 22.47
CA GLY A 83 14.79 -11.69 21.50
C GLY A 83 13.85 -12.89 21.28
N GLU A 84 12.72 -12.98 21.98
CA GLU A 84 11.69 -14.01 21.68
C GLU A 84 11.11 -13.84 20.26
N ILE A 85 10.96 -12.60 19.85
CA ILE A 85 10.55 -12.20 18.50
C ILE A 85 11.51 -11.10 18.04
N GLU A 86 12.11 -11.28 16.89
CA GLU A 86 12.89 -10.23 16.24
C GLU A 86 11.96 -9.21 15.59
N ILE A 87 12.12 -7.96 15.97
CA ILE A 87 11.30 -6.85 15.45
C ILE A 87 12.22 -5.87 14.75
N GLU A 88 11.95 -5.60 13.48
CA GLU A 88 12.76 -4.71 12.67
C GLU A 88 11.90 -3.65 11.99
N HIS A 89 12.37 -2.42 11.95
CA HIS A 89 11.82 -1.42 11.05
C HIS A 89 12.44 -1.63 9.67
N THR A 90 11.63 -1.99 8.70
CA THR A 90 12.10 -2.50 7.41
C THR A 90 11.38 -1.83 6.23
N ASN A 91 11.71 -2.26 5.05
CA ASN A 91 11.01 -1.92 3.81
C ASN A 91 10.62 -3.20 3.05
N LEU A 92 9.84 -3.05 2.00
CA LEU A 92 9.34 -4.21 1.23
C LEU A 92 10.45 -5.04 0.59
N GLU A 93 11.55 -4.43 0.19
CA GLU A 93 12.68 -5.15 -0.41
C GLU A 93 13.36 -6.07 0.61
N LYS A 94 13.68 -5.54 1.80
CA LYS A 94 14.29 -6.32 2.87
C LYS A 94 13.34 -7.41 3.37
N PHE A 95 12.07 -7.07 3.57
CA PHE A 95 11.04 -8.06 3.93
C PHE A 95 11.01 -9.22 2.93
N TRP A 96 11.04 -8.93 1.63
CA TRP A 96 11.06 -9.97 0.60
C TRP A 96 12.31 -10.84 0.68
N GLN A 97 13.48 -10.24 0.88
CA GLN A 97 14.74 -10.98 1.06
C GLN A 97 14.68 -11.92 2.26
N ASP A 98 14.06 -11.50 3.35
CA ASP A 98 13.90 -12.33 4.55
C ASP A 98 12.90 -13.46 4.31
N VAL A 99 11.77 -13.19 3.69
CA VAL A 99 10.78 -14.21 3.32
C VAL A 99 11.37 -15.23 2.36
N GLU A 100 12.14 -14.80 1.36
CA GLU A 100 12.69 -15.68 0.32
C GLU A 100 13.61 -16.78 0.89
N GLN A 101 14.24 -16.55 2.04
CA GLN A 101 15.08 -17.54 2.72
C GLN A 101 14.30 -18.75 3.22
N TYR A 102 13.01 -18.58 3.48
CA TYR A 102 12.13 -19.62 4.02
C TYR A 102 11.15 -20.19 2.98
N LEU A 103 11.10 -19.59 1.78
CA LEU A 103 10.15 -20.04 0.75
C LEU A 103 10.60 -21.34 0.08
N ASP A 104 9.72 -22.34 0.15
CA ASP A 104 9.81 -23.52 -0.71
C ASP A 104 9.06 -23.26 -2.01
N LYS A 105 9.78 -22.78 -3.02
CA LYS A 105 9.20 -22.45 -4.33
C LYS A 105 8.49 -23.63 -5.02
N SER A 106 8.85 -24.86 -4.66
CA SER A 106 8.20 -26.07 -5.22
C SER A 106 6.77 -26.30 -4.69
N LYS A 107 6.45 -25.70 -3.55
CA LYS A 107 5.13 -25.78 -2.90
C LYS A 107 4.24 -24.57 -3.21
N MET A 108 4.77 -23.59 -3.93
CA MET A 108 3.98 -22.39 -4.26
C MET A 108 2.97 -22.70 -5.37
N THR A 109 1.75 -22.24 -5.16
CA THR A 109 0.72 -22.30 -6.20
C THR A 109 1.00 -21.24 -7.26
N VAL A 110 1.12 -21.69 -8.51
CA VAL A 110 1.20 -20.77 -9.65
C VAL A 110 -0.21 -20.27 -9.97
N LEU A 111 -0.37 -18.97 -9.96
CA LEU A 111 -1.62 -18.31 -10.32
C LEU A 111 -1.53 -17.81 -11.76
N GLU A 112 -2.36 -18.36 -12.64
CA GLU A 112 -2.42 -17.95 -14.03
C GLU A 112 -3.56 -16.97 -14.29
N GLY A 113 -3.35 -16.10 -15.28
CA GLY A 113 -4.33 -15.12 -15.73
C GLY A 113 -4.48 -13.91 -14.83
N GLU A 114 -5.42 -13.04 -15.17
CA GLU A 114 -5.70 -11.82 -14.43
C GLU A 114 -6.61 -12.10 -13.23
N ARG A 115 -6.17 -11.68 -12.06
CA ARG A 115 -6.87 -11.86 -10.79
C ARG A 115 -7.85 -10.72 -10.53
N ARG A 116 -8.83 -10.58 -11.41
CA ARG A 116 -9.86 -9.51 -11.33
C ARG A 116 -11.18 -9.96 -10.70
N ALA A 117 -11.38 -11.24 -10.48
CA ALA A 117 -12.62 -11.74 -9.90
C ALA A 117 -12.61 -11.58 -8.37
N TYR A 118 -13.78 -11.26 -7.81
CA TYR A 118 -13.97 -11.37 -6.38
C TYR A 118 -13.81 -12.84 -5.97
N LEU A 119 -12.90 -13.10 -5.06
CA LEU A 119 -12.86 -14.37 -4.39
C LEU A 119 -13.97 -14.38 -3.32
N LYS A 120 -14.63 -15.51 -3.15
CA LYS A 120 -15.68 -15.67 -2.13
C LYS A 120 -15.16 -15.34 -0.72
N GLU A 121 -13.87 -15.51 -0.52
CA GLU A 121 -13.17 -15.30 0.74
C GLU A 121 -12.55 -13.91 0.86
N GLY A 122 -12.55 -13.14 -0.22
CA GLY A 122 -12.03 -11.77 -0.24
C GLY A 122 -12.94 -10.75 0.42
N LYS A 123 -13.51 -11.09 1.56
CA LYS A 123 -14.43 -10.22 2.31
C LYS A 123 -13.86 -8.83 2.62
N TRP A 124 -12.55 -8.72 2.57
CA TRP A 124 -11.78 -7.53 2.95
C TRP A 124 -11.06 -6.86 1.77
N THR A 125 -11.11 -7.47 0.59
CA THR A 125 -10.40 -6.94 -0.57
C THR A 125 -11.44 -6.40 -1.55
N TYR A 126 -11.63 -5.09 -1.53
CA TYR A 126 -12.47 -4.42 -2.52
C TYR A 126 -11.72 -4.38 -3.85
N LEU A 127 -11.92 -5.42 -4.65
CA LEU A 127 -11.50 -5.37 -6.04
C LEU A 127 -12.54 -4.60 -6.83
N MET A 128 -12.11 -3.60 -7.56
CA MET A 128 -12.93 -2.81 -8.46
C MET A 128 -12.59 -3.15 -9.93
N PRO A 129 -12.94 -4.35 -10.41
CA PRO A 129 -12.53 -4.80 -11.75
C PRO A 129 -13.11 -3.92 -12.85
N ALA A 130 -14.24 -3.28 -12.58
CA ALA A 130 -14.90 -2.39 -13.53
C ALA A 130 -14.14 -1.07 -13.79
N THR A 131 -13.18 -0.69 -12.94
CA THR A 131 -12.39 0.53 -13.15
C THR A 131 -11.62 0.50 -14.47
N ILE A 132 -11.21 -0.68 -14.94
CA ILE A 132 -10.47 -0.83 -16.20
C ILE A 132 -11.39 -0.58 -17.40
N SER A 133 -12.65 -0.97 -17.33
CA SER A 133 -13.62 -0.78 -18.40
C SER A 133 -14.44 0.52 -18.28
N ALA A 134 -14.38 1.17 -17.14
CA ALA A 134 -15.05 2.46 -16.95
C ALA A 134 -14.38 3.53 -17.81
N ARG A 135 -15.18 4.27 -18.58
CA ARG A 135 -14.72 5.41 -19.38
C ARG A 135 -13.44 5.10 -20.17
N THR A 136 -13.43 4.01 -20.93
CA THR A 136 -12.26 3.54 -21.70
C THR A 136 -11.70 4.59 -22.64
N TYR A 137 -12.54 5.49 -23.15
CA TYR A 137 -12.11 6.62 -23.99
C TYR A 137 -11.12 7.56 -23.27
N LEU A 138 -11.26 7.77 -21.95
CA LEU A 138 -10.30 8.56 -21.18
C LEU A 138 -8.97 7.86 -21.07
N LYS A 139 -8.98 6.55 -20.83
CA LYS A 139 -7.76 5.74 -20.76
C LYS A 139 -7.03 5.68 -22.10
N GLN A 140 -7.77 5.61 -23.17
CA GLN A 140 -7.21 5.70 -24.53
C GLN A 140 -6.60 7.06 -24.82
N ALA A 141 -7.29 8.15 -24.44
CA ALA A 141 -6.77 9.50 -24.60
C ALA A 141 -5.51 9.72 -23.76
N ASP A 142 -5.49 9.23 -22.51
CA ASP A 142 -4.34 9.29 -21.63
C ASP A 142 -3.14 8.53 -22.22
N PHE A 143 -3.34 7.30 -22.68
CA PHE A 143 -2.30 6.51 -23.34
C PHE A 143 -1.76 7.19 -24.60
N ASN A 144 -2.61 7.77 -25.42
CA ASN A 144 -2.18 8.50 -26.61
C ASN A 144 -1.34 9.73 -26.24
N ALA A 145 -1.82 10.53 -25.28
CA ALA A 145 -1.08 11.70 -24.81
C ALA A 145 0.27 11.33 -24.21
N TYR A 146 0.34 10.25 -23.42
CA TYR A 146 1.61 9.71 -22.94
C TYR A 146 2.55 9.32 -24.09
N THR A 147 2.03 8.59 -25.06
CA THR A 147 2.81 8.16 -26.23
C THR A 147 3.36 9.35 -27.01
N GLU A 148 2.52 10.35 -27.26
CA GLU A 148 2.93 11.57 -27.97
C GLU A 148 4.01 12.35 -27.20
N LEU A 149 3.86 12.50 -25.89
CA LEU A 149 4.86 13.22 -25.09
C LEU A 149 6.18 12.44 -25.00
N ALA A 150 6.13 11.17 -24.56
CA ALA A 150 7.32 10.41 -24.23
C ALA A 150 8.09 9.92 -25.46
N TYR A 151 7.38 9.50 -26.50
CA TYR A 151 8.00 8.83 -27.64
C TYR A 151 8.08 9.67 -28.91
N ILE A 152 7.41 10.80 -28.96
CA ILE A 152 7.40 11.68 -30.12
C ILE A 152 7.94 13.07 -29.75
N ALA A 153 7.27 13.80 -28.88
CA ALA A 153 7.58 15.20 -28.63
C ALA A 153 8.95 15.39 -27.93
N GLU A 154 9.26 14.62 -26.90
CA GLU A 154 10.56 14.71 -26.22
C GLU A 154 11.73 14.31 -27.15
N PRO A 155 11.73 13.15 -27.80
CA PRO A 155 12.79 12.79 -28.72
C PRO A 155 12.98 13.78 -29.87
N LEU A 156 11.89 14.24 -30.49
CA LEU A 156 11.97 15.22 -31.58
C LEU A 156 12.52 16.57 -31.12
N ASN A 157 12.14 17.00 -29.90
CA ASN A 157 12.68 18.23 -29.32
C ASN A 157 14.21 18.14 -29.13
N VAL A 158 14.69 16.99 -28.66
CA VAL A 158 16.14 16.74 -28.50
C VAL A 158 16.83 16.70 -29.86
N MET A 159 16.30 15.96 -30.82
CA MET A 159 16.87 15.83 -32.16
C MET A 159 16.94 17.15 -32.93
N ALA A 160 15.91 17.99 -32.76
CA ALA A 160 15.84 19.30 -33.39
C ALA A 160 16.72 20.37 -32.71
N GLY A 161 17.29 20.06 -31.54
CA GLY A 161 18.03 21.02 -30.73
C GLY A 161 17.21 22.19 -30.22
N ASN A 162 15.88 22.02 -30.11
CA ASN A 162 14.98 23.04 -29.65
C ASN A 162 14.90 23.11 -28.12
N ASP A 163 14.58 24.26 -27.56
CA ASP A 163 14.27 24.42 -26.13
C ASP A 163 12.76 24.57 -25.90
N CYS A 164 12.05 23.45 -26.05
CA CYS A 164 10.62 23.38 -25.77
C CYS A 164 10.31 22.88 -24.35
N LYS A 165 11.27 22.91 -23.43
CA LYS A 165 11.11 22.37 -22.06
C LYS A 165 9.84 22.87 -21.34
N ARG A 166 9.53 24.16 -21.48
CA ARG A 166 8.34 24.73 -20.82
C ARG A 166 7.03 24.12 -21.32
N TYR A 167 6.93 23.84 -22.62
CA TYR A 167 5.77 23.21 -23.21
C TYR A 167 5.68 21.73 -22.83
N LEU A 168 6.79 21.00 -22.92
CA LEU A 168 6.85 19.60 -22.50
C LEU A 168 6.53 19.45 -21.02
N HIS A 169 7.12 20.27 -20.16
CA HIS A 169 6.80 20.28 -18.74
C HIS A 169 5.30 20.54 -18.48
N ARG A 170 4.69 21.46 -19.20
CA ARG A 170 3.27 21.74 -19.07
C ARG A 170 2.41 20.57 -19.55
N GLY A 171 2.79 19.95 -20.64
CA GLY A 171 2.13 18.73 -21.15
C GLY A 171 2.17 17.61 -20.09
N TRP A 172 3.33 17.36 -19.51
CA TRP A 172 3.50 16.38 -18.43
C TRP A 172 2.67 16.72 -17.19
N GLN A 173 2.64 17.97 -16.79
CA GLN A 173 1.81 18.39 -15.65
C GLN A 173 0.33 18.03 -15.85
N TYR A 174 -0.22 18.29 -17.05
CA TYR A 174 -1.60 17.95 -17.34
C TYR A 174 -1.81 16.43 -17.40
N LEU A 175 -0.90 15.69 -18.03
CA LEU A 175 -1.00 14.24 -18.11
C LEU A 175 -0.93 13.60 -16.71
N ILE A 176 0.06 13.95 -15.91
CA ILE A 176 0.25 13.40 -14.55
C ILE A 176 -0.96 13.72 -13.66
N SER A 177 -1.61 14.87 -13.83
CA SER A 177 -2.83 15.20 -13.09
C SER A 177 -3.95 14.20 -13.30
N ASN A 178 -3.98 13.52 -14.46
CA ASN A 178 -4.97 12.48 -14.77
C ASN A 178 -4.57 11.10 -14.23
N HIS A 179 -3.32 10.91 -13.78
CA HIS A 179 -2.83 9.64 -13.26
C HIS A 179 -3.21 9.40 -11.79
N THR A 180 -3.87 10.35 -11.14
CA THR A 180 -4.54 10.08 -9.86
C THR A 180 -5.49 8.91 -10.08
N HIS A 181 -5.42 7.88 -9.25
CA HIS A 181 -6.17 6.63 -9.46
C HIS A 181 -7.69 6.88 -9.60
N ASP A 182 -8.24 7.84 -8.86
CA ASP A 182 -9.65 8.18 -8.95
C ASP A 182 -10.01 8.85 -10.28
N ALA A 183 -9.17 9.72 -10.81
CA ALA A 183 -9.41 10.38 -12.10
C ALA A 183 -9.38 9.37 -13.24
N ASN A 184 -8.30 8.59 -13.37
CA ASN A 184 -8.16 7.59 -14.43
C ASN A 184 -9.05 6.35 -14.18
N GLY A 185 -9.34 6.02 -12.93
CA GLY A 185 -10.30 5.00 -12.56
C GLY A 185 -11.73 5.31 -12.96
N GLY A 186 -12.06 6.57 -13.16
CA GLY A 186 -13.38 7.01 -13.60
C GLY A 186 -14.40 7.13 -12.46
N CYS A 187 -13.93 7.46 -11.26
CA CYS A 187 -14.78 7.58 -10.06
C CYS A 187 -15.64 8.85 -10.03
N ALA A 188 -15.32 9.87 -10.79
CA ALA A 188 -16.07 11.14 -10.83
C ALA A 188 -17.21 11.15 -11.85
#